data_9b301729881838d5399a035c2c9b2a58
#
_entry.id   9b301729881838d5399a035c2c9b2a58
#
_cell.length_a   1.000
_cell.length_b   1.000
_cell.length_c   1.000
_cell.angle_alpha   90.00
_cell.angle_beta   90.00
_cell.angle_gamma   90.00
#
_symmetry.space_group_name_H-M   'P 1'
#
loop_
_entity.id
_entity.type
_entity.pdbx_description
1 polymer ?
#
loop_
_entity_poly.entity_id
_entity_poly.type
_entity_poly.pdbx_seq_one_letter_code
_entity_poly.pdbx_strand_id
1 'polypeptide(L)'
;MIQDPETDKASLPDEDQDDLYEHYRLVVDRGQSPLRIDRFLDLRTAHISRNRIQNAIKAGSLLVNGLAVKASYKVKPMDVVQLVLAHPPRAKGLIAENIPLDIVYEDEALLVVHKPAGMVVHPGHGHHQGTLVNALAFRLNDLPVDNHPLSDGSLRPGLVHRIDKDTSGLLVVAKKESAMSHLARQFFDHSIQRTYQALVWGCPESSGTFRASIDRDPADRQRMKGYADNRSGKAAVTHYRRIESL
;
A
#
# COMPACT_ATOMS: atom_id res chain seq x y z
N MET A 1 33.05 -29.25 44.46
CA MET A 1 31.86 -29.82 43.80
C MET A 1 30.83 -28.71 43.79
N ILE A 2 30.75 -27.99 42.71
CA ILE A 2 29.78 -26.94 42.50
C ILE A 2 28.85 -27.51 41.43
N GLN A 3 27.57 -27.69 41.77
CA GLN A 3 26.53 -28.17 40.88
C GLN A 3 26.04 -26.96 40.05
N ASP A 4 26.09 -27.09 38.72
CA ASP A 4 25.47 -26.16 37.77
C ASP A 4 23.95 -26.35 37.85
N PRO A 5 23.16 -25.26 37.77
CA PRO A 5 21.70 -25.36 37.63
C PRO A 5 21.32 -25.68 36.19
N GLU A 6 20.55 -26.77 36.04
CA GLU A 6 19.88 -27.15 34.82
C GLU A 6 19.05 -25.96 34.26
N THR A 7 19.41 -25.54 33.06
CA THR A 7 18.58 -24.63 32.26
C THR A 7 17.37 -25.43 31.74
N ASP A 8 16.25 -25.12 32.32
CA ASP A 8 14.92 -25.53 31.86
C ASP A 8 14.67 -24.97 30.45
N LYS A 9 14.83 -25.85 29.45
CA LYS A 9 14.43 -25.53 28.07
C LYS A 9 12.91 -25.58 28.01
N ALA A 10 12.29 -24.44 28.17
CA ALA A 10 10.89 -24.26 27.78
C ALA A 10 10.76 -24.67 26.30
N SER A 11 10.11 -25.80 26.08
CA SER A 11 9.67 -26.27 24.78
C SER A 11 8.71 -25.20 24.17
N LEU A 12 9.12 -24.63 23.06
CA LEU A 12 8.22 -23.85 22.20
C LEU A 12 7.03 -24.74 21.81
N PRO A 13 5.81 -24.25 21.81
CA PRO A 13 4.66 -25.02 21.36
C PRO A 13 4.82 -25.35 19.88
N ASP A 14 4.51 -26.59 19.51
CA ASP A 14 4.43 -27.07 18.13
C ASP A 14 3.55 -26.16 17.28
N GLU A 15 4.17 -25.34 16.46
CA GLU A 15 3.52 -24.59 15.37
C GLU A 15 3.40 -25.51 14.16
N ASP A 16 2.43 -26.43 14.16
CA ASP A 16 1.99 -27.14 12.96
C ASP A 16 0.51 -27.53 13.09
N GLN A 17 -0.35 -26.49 13.16
CA GLN A 17 -1.71 -26.61 12.66
C GLN A 17 -1.86 -25.54 11.57
N ASP A 18 -2.02 -26.00 10.32
CA ASP A 18 -2.41 -25.20 9.17
C ASP A 18 -3.80 -24.58 9.40
N ASP A 19 -3.91 -23.61 10.31
CA ASP A 19 -5.12 -22.84 10.54
C ASP A 19 -5.36 -21.94 9.33
N LEU A 20 -6.24 -22.40 8.45
CA LEU A 20 -6.71 -21.62 7.33
C LEU A 20 -7.77 -20.62 7.81
N TYR A 21 -7.50 -19.35 7.64
CA TYR A 21 -8.41 -18.25 8.00
C TYR A 21 -9.32 -17.87 6.85
N GLU A 22 -10.63 -17.73 7.12
CA GLU A 22 -11.61 -17.27 6.13
C GLU A 22 -11.48 -15.75 5.92
N HIS A 23 -11.06 -15.33 4.72
CA HIS A 23 -10.89 -13.93 4.33
C HIS A 23 -12.10 -13.35 3.64
N TYR A 24 -12.89 -14.18 3.01
CA TYR A 24 -14.06 -13.78 2.25
C TYR A 24 -15.05 -14.93 2.18
N ARG A 25 -16.34 -14.62 2.35
CA ARG A 25 -17.44 -15.56 2.23
C ARG A 25 -18.58 -14.93 1.47
N LEU A 26 -19.10 -15.64 0.49
CA LEU A 26 -20.24 -15.24 -0.32
C LEU A 26 -21.14 -16.44 -0.58
N VAL A 27 -22.42 -16.27 -0.38
CA VAL A 27 -23.42 -17.26 -0.83
C VAL A 27 -23.97 -16.80 -2.18
N VAL A 28 -23.96 -17.69 -3.17
CA VAL A 28 -24.43 -17.40 -4.52
C VAL A 28 -25.96 -17.29 -4.50
N ASP A 29 -26.49 -16.20 -5.11
CA ASP A 29 -27.92 -15.91 -5.14
C ASP A 29 -28.73 -17.05 -5.79
N ARG A 30 -29.95 -17.26 -5.34
CA ARG A 30 -30.84 -18.32 -5.85
C ARG A 30 -31.17 -18.20 -7.35
N GLY A 31 -31.17 -16.99 -7.88
CA GLY A 31 -31.44 -16.69 -9.30
C GLY A 31 -30.16 -16.57 -10.15
N GLN A 32 -28.99 -16.91 -9.63
CA GLN A 32 -27.75 -16.78 -10.36
C GLN A 32 -27.67 -17.78 -11.52
N SER A 33 -27.52 -17.28 -12.74
CA SER A 33 -27.20 -18.12 -13.90
C SER A 33 -25.79 -18.68 -13.80
N PRO A 34 -25.53 -19.89 -14.35
CA PRO A 34 -24.21 -20.49 -14.32
C PRO A 34 -23.16 -19.59 -14.95
N LEU A 35 -22.21 -19.11 -14.16
CA LEU A 35 -21.13 -18.24 -14.58
C LEU A 35 -19.81 -18.80 -14.06
N ARG A 36 -18.71 -18.68 -14.81
CA ARG A 36 -17.38 -19.09 -14.35
C ARG A 36 -17.03 -18.33 -13.06
N ILE A 37 -16.46 -19.03 -12.08
CA ILE A 37 -16.18 -18.48 -10.76
C ILE A 37 -15.20 -17.30 -10.80
N ASP A 38 -14.21 -17.32 -11.70
CA ASP A 38 -13.28 -16.22 -11.87
C ASP A 38 -14.00 -14.93 -12.35
N ARG A 39 -14.97 -15.04 -13.23
CA ARG A 39 -15.78 -13.91 -13.71
C ARG A 39 -16.87 -13.51 -12.72
N PHE A 40 -17.44 -14.47 -12.04
CA PHE A 40 -18.45 -14.22 -11.01
C PHE A 40 -17.89 -13.37 -9.87
N LEU A 41 -16.70 -13.71 -9.40
CA LEU A 41 -16.02 -12.96 -8.35
C LEU A 41 -15.53 -11.58 -8.83
N ASP A 42 -15.01 -11.48 -10.05
CA ASP A 42 -14.59 -10.21 -10.65
C ASP A 42 -15.73 -9.17 -10.69
N LEU A 43 -16.95 -9.62 -10.96
CA LEU A 43 -18.14 -8.77 -10.96
C LEU A 43 -18.66 -8.38 -9.57
N ARG A 44 -18.30 -9.13 -8.52
CA ARG A 44 -18.85 -8.97 -7.16
C ARG A 44 -17.84 -8.46 -6.15
N THR A 45 -16.57 -8.40 -6.51
CA THR A 45 -15.50 -7.94 -5.62
C THR A 45 -14.84 -6.68 -6.20
N ALA A 46 -15.29 -5.52 -5.74
CA ALA A 46 -14.86 -4.21 -6.26
C ALA A 46 -13.34 -3.91 -6.11
N HIS A 47 -12.59 -4.72 -5.33
CA HIS A 47 -11.20 -4.44 -4.97
C HIS A 47 -10.23 -5.60 -5.21
N ILE A 48 -10.69 -6.67 -5.87
CA ILE A 48 -9.84 -7.84 -6.13
C ILE A 48 -9.70 -8.00 -7.63
N SER A 49 -8.50 -7.75 -8.17
CA SER A 49 -8.27 -7.93 -9.61
C SER A 49 -8.43 -9.40 -10.01
N ARG A 50 -8.92 -9.63 -11.22
CA ARG A 50 -9.11 -10.98 -11.80
C ARG A 50 -7.84 -11.84 -11.72
N ASN A 51 -6.66 -11.23 -11.85
CA ASN A 51 -5.39 -11.93 -11.72
C ASN A 51 -5.18 -12.47 -10.29
N ARG A 52 -5.54 -11.70 -9.26
CA ARG A 52 -5.48 -12.16 -7.85
C ARG A 52 -6.46 -13.30 -7.60
N ILE A 53 -7.68 -13.24 -8.17
CA ILE A 53 -8.66 -14.33 -8.09
C ILE A 53 -8.09 -15.61 -8.72
N GLN A 54 -7.51 -15.52 -9.91
CA GLN A 54 -6.90 -16.67 -10.58
C GLN A 54 -5.70 -17.26 -9.82
N ASN A 55 -4.89 -16.41 -9.18
CA ASN A 55 -3.78 -16.88 -8.35
C ASN A 55 -4.28 -17.59 -7.08
N ALA A 56 -5.31 -17.08 -6.42
CA ALA A 56 -5.94 -17.73 -5.29
C ALA A 56 -6.53 -19.10 -5.66
N ILE A 57 -7.17 -19.20 -6.84
CA ILE A 57 -7.68 -20.48 -7.37
C ILE A 57 -6.54 -21.47 -7.61
N LYS A 58 -5.44 -21.01 -8.24
CA LYS A 58 -4.26 -21.88 -8.51
C LYS A 58 -3.60 -22.36 -7.23
N ALA A 59 -3.59 -21.54 -6.19
CA ALA A 59 -3.06 -21.88 -4.87
C ALA A 59 -3.99 -22.78 -4.06
N GLY A 60 -5.20 -23.13 -4.57
CA GLY A 60 -6.18 -23.91 -3.83
C GLY A 60 -6.88 -23.15 -2.69
N SER A 61 -6.66 -21.85 -2.59
CA SER A 61 -7.19 -20.99 -1.53
C SER A 61 -8.65 -20.57 -1.76
N LEU A 62 -9.20 -20.81 -2.95
CA LEU A 62 -10.61 -20.55 -3.24
C LEU A 62 -11.41 -21.84 -3.16
N LEU A 63 -12.34 -21.88 -2.23
CA LEU A 63 -13.19 -23.03 -1.97
C LEU A 63 -14.64 -22.75 -2.42
N VAL A 64 -15.32 -23.78 -2.90
CA VAL A 64 -16.77 -23.78 -3.06
C VAL A 64 -17.33 -24.96 -2.29
N ASN A 65 -18.24 -24.68 -1.37
CA ASN A 65 -18.81 -25.67 -0.46
C ASN A 65 -17.70 -26.49 0.27
N GLY A 66 -16.61 -25.80 0.66
CA GLY A 66 -15.47 -26.40 1.35
C GLY A 66 -14.44 -27.12 0.46
N LEU A 67 -14.62 -27.16 -0.85
CA LEU A 67 -13.73 -27.85 -1.78
C LEU A 67 -13.04 -26.89 -2.74
N ALA A 68 -11.71 -27.06 -2.95
CA ALA A 68 -10.96 -26.27 -3.92
C ALA A 68 -11.47 -26.51 -5.34
N VAL A 69 -11.59 -25.43 -6.12
CA VAL A 69 -12.18 -25.46 -7.46
C VAL A 69 -11.23 -24.88 -8.52
N LYS A 70 -11.45 -25.27 -9.80
CA LYS A 70 -10.75 -24.69 -10.94
C LYS A 70 -11.41 -23.37 -11.38
N ALA A 71 -10.67 -22.47 -12.06
CA ALA A 71 -11.19 -21.21 -12.57
C ALA A 71 -12.37 -21.38 -13.55
N SER A 72 -12.50 -22.54 -14.18
CA SER A 72 -13.60 -22.89 -15.09
C SER A 72 -14.87 -23.35 -14.36
N TYR A 73 -14.83 -23.54 -13.03
CA TYR A 73 -16.01 -23.93 -12.26
C TYR A 73 -17.14 -22.94 -12.51
N LYS A 74 -18.33 -23.44 -12.80
CA LYS A 74 -19.55 -22.63 -12.98
C LYS A 74 -20.31 -22.62 -11.67
N VAL A 75 -20.42 -21.45 -11.07
CA VAL A 75 -21.18 -21.28 -9.82
C VAL A 75 -22.64 -21.70 -10.00
N LYS A 76 -23.20 -22.30 -8.97
CA LYS A 76 -24.58 -22.73 -8.88
C LYS A 76 -25.31 -21.91 -7.82
N PRO A 77 -26.62 -21.73 -7.92
CA PRO A 77 -27.40 -21.14 -6.84
C PRO A 77 -27.10 -21.81 -5.50
N MET A 78 -26.96 -21.02 -4.46
CA MET A 78 -26.66 -21.43 -3.08
C MET A 78 -25.24 -21.98 -2.84
N ASP A 79 -24.35 -21.99 -3.83
CA ASP A 79 -22.95 -22.28 -3.57
C ASP A 79 -22.36 -21.31 -2.53
N VAL A 80 -21.61 -21.86 -1.60
CA VAL A 80 -20.85 -21.08 -0.60
C VAL A 80 -19.42 -20.94 -1.12
N VAL A 81 -19.07 -19.73 -1.57
CA VAL A 81 -17.72 -19.41 -2.06
C VAL A 81 -16.91 -18.81 -0.92
N GLN A 82 -15.74 -19.36 -0.65
CA GLN A 82 -14.86 -18.95 0.45
C GLN A 82 -13.43 -18.75 -0.06
N LEU A 83 -12.77 -17.69 0.40
CA LEU A 83 -11.33 -17.49 0.26
C LEU A 83 -10.68 -17.76 1.61
N VAL A 84 -9.80 -18.75 1.66
CA VAL A 84 -9.06 -19.16 2.85
C VAL A 84 -7.56 -18.98 2.63
N LEU A 85 -6.84 -18.44 3.62
CA LEU A 85 -5.40 -18.20 3.56
C LEU A 85 -4.77 -18.61 4.90
N ALA A 86 -3.49 -18.97 4.86
CA ALA A 86 -2.72 -19.39 6.04
C ALA A 86 -2.41 -18.26 7.05
N HIS A 87 -2.85 -17.05 6.79
CA HIS A 87 -2.69 -15.92 7.71
C HIS A 87 -4.05 -15.28 8.03
N PRO A 88 -4.26 -14.73 9.22
CA PRO A 88 -5.53 -14.15 9.60
C PRO A 88 -5.95 -13.00 8.67
N PRO A 89 -7.27 -12.75 8.49
CA PRO A 89 -7.74 -11.59 7.76
C PRO A 89 -7.15 -10.32 8.34
N ARG A 90 -6.63 -9.47 7.48
CA ARG A 90 -6.20 -8.14 7.92
C ARG A 90 -7.42 -7.40 8.43
N ALA A 91 -7.27 -6.73 9.57
CA ALA A 91 -8.31 -5.83 10.07
C ALA A 91 -8.71 -4.88 8.92
N LYS A 92 -9.99 -4.89 8.57
CA LYS A 92 -10.54 -3.93 7.61
C LYS A 92 -10.58 -2.58 8.31
N GLY A 93 -9.58 -1.76 8.05
CA GLY A 93 -9.51 -0.42 8.61
C GLY A 93 -8.08 0.03 8.86
N LEU A 94 -7.92 1.32 8.93
CA LEU A 94 -6.68 1.95 9.33
C LEU A 94 -6.56 1.84 10.85
N ILE A 95 -5.49 1.21 11.32
CA ILE A 95 -5.20 1.12 12.75
C ILE A 95 -4.58 2.45 13.18
N ALA A 96 -5.22 3.14 14.12
CA ALA A 96 -4.67 4.36 14.72
C ALA A 96 -3.57 3.99 15.73
N GLU A 97 -2.39 4.58 15.59
CA GLU A 97 -1.23 4.30 16.44
C GLU A 97 -0.65 5.59 17.03
N ASN A 98 -0.38 5.59 18.32
CA ASN A 98 0.23 6.73 19.01
C ASN A 98 1.73 6.82 18.69
N ILE A 99 2.05 7.27 17.48
CA ILE A 99 3.40 7.51 17.01
C ILE A 99 3.67 9.01 17.05
N PRO A 100 4.73 9.48 17.72
CA PRO A 100 5.11 10.89 17.72
C PRO A 100 5.35 11.43 16.32
N LEU A 101 4.77 12.59 16.01
CA LEU A 101 4.95 13.30 14.74
C LEU A 101 5.59 14.67 14.99
N ASP A 102 6.58 15.01 14.19
CA ASP A 102 7.17 16.34 14.14
C ASP A 102 6.30 17.26 13.26
N ILE A 103 5.43 18.05 13.91
CA ILE A 103 4.50 18.96 13.23
C ILE A 103 5.15 20.33 13.09
N VAL A 104 5.43 20.72 11.85
CA VAL A 104 6.08 21.98 11.51
C VAL A 104 5.09 23.14 11.42
N TYR A 105 3.86 22.85 10.96
CA TYR A 105 2.79 23.82 10.82
C TYR A 105 1.44 23.12 10.96
N GLU A 106 0.47 23.78 11.54
CA GLU A 106 -0.91 23.29 11.61
C GLU A 106 -1.90 24.47 11.71
N ASP A 107 -2.98 24.39 10.93
CA ASP A 107 -4.14 25.27 11.03
C ASP A 107 -5.44 24.45 11.01
N GLU A 108 -6.59 25.09 10.77
CA GLU A 108 -7.87 24.39 10.69
C GLU A 108 -8.05 23.53 9.44
N ALA A 109 -7.32 23.82 8.35
CA ALA A 109 -7.52 23.21 7.03
C ALA A 109 -6.47 22.14 6.70
N LEU A 110 -5.25 22.32 7.18
CA LEU A 110 -4.13 21.43 6.88
C LEU A 110 -3.10 21.37 8.02
N LEU A 111 -2.22 20.38 7.95
CA LEU A 111 -0.99 20.35 8.72
C LEU A 111 0.20 20.00 7.81
N VAL A 112 1.39 20.42 8.23
CA VAL A 112 2.66 20.05 7.61
C VAL A 112 3.46 19.24 8.61
N VAL A 113 3.82 18.02 8.24
CA VAL A 113 4.61 17.11 9.07
C VAL A 113 5.99 16.90 8.46
N HIS A 114 7.01 16.91 9.30
CA HIS A 114 8.35 16.48 8.93
C HIS A 114 8.47 14.97 9.13
N LYS A 115 8.43 14.21 8.06
CA LYS A 115 8.57 12.75 8.11
C LYS A 115 10.05 12.38 8.32
N PRO A 116 10.41 11.57 9.32
CA PRO A 116 11.75 11.05 9.44
C PRO A 116 12.08 10.05 8.32
N ALA A 117 13.38 9.87 8.03
CA ALA A 117 13.84 8.74 7.22
C ALA A 117 13.50 7.40 7.92
N GLY A 118 13.27 6.35 7.15
CA GLY A 118 12.87 5.04 7.65
C GLY A 118 11.35 4.85 7.85
N MET A 119 10.59 5.93 7.98
CA MET A 119 9.13 5.86 8.13
C MET A 119 8.43 5.70 6.77
N VAL A 120 7.59 4.69 6.64
CA VAL A 120 6.71 4.49 5.47
C VAL A 120 5.48 5.40 5.58
N VAL A 121 5.03 5.96 4.47
CA VAL A 121 3.86 6.86 4.46
C VAL A 121 2.55 6.08 4.59
N HIS A 122 2.34 5.03 3.79
CA HIS A 122 1.10 4.24 3.77
C HIS A 122 1.35 2.79 4.15
N PRO A 123 0.41 2.12 4.84
CA PRO A 123 0.46 0.69 5.00
C PRO A 123 0.59 -0.03 3.64
N GLY A 124 1.47 -1.00 3.55
CA GLY A 124 1.75 -1.73 2.32
C GLY A 124 2.42 -3.07 2.57
N HIS A 125 2.94 -3.69 1.52
CA HIS A 125 3.62 -4.98 1.63
C HIS A 125 4.82 -4.89 2.58
N GLY A 126 4.82 -5.74 3.62
CA GLY A 126 5.87 -5.76 4.65
C GLY A 126 5.78 -4.65 5.73
N HIS A 127 4.89 -3.66 5.58
CA HIS A 127 4.71 -2.56 6.52
C HIS A 127 3.22 -2.27 6.69
N HIS A 128 2.56 -2.92 7.65
CA HIS A 128 1.12 -2.77 7.88
C HIS A 128 0.79 -1.81 9.01
N GLN A 129 1.77 -1.54 9.86
CA GLN A 129 1.74 -0.69 11.03
C GLN A 129 2.99 0.20 11.05
N GLY A 130 3.06 1.13 11.98
CA GLY A 130 4.20 2.03 12.13
C GLY A 130 4.32 3.06 11.00
N THR A 131 3.24 3.35 10.26
CA THR A 131 3.27 4.27 9.13
C THR A 131 2.79 5.66 9.51
N LEU A 132 3.14 6.65 8.69
CA LEU A 132 2.66 8.03 8.88
C LEU A 132 1.12 8.08 8.94
N VAL A 133 0.44 7.31 8.10
CA VAL A 133 -1.02 7.25 8.08
C VAL A 133 -1.60 6.69 9.39
N ASN A 134 -0.95 5.69 10.01
CA ASN A 134 -1.37 5.18 11.32
C ASN A 134 -1.25 6.26 12.42
N ALA A 135 -0.16 7.02 12.40
CA ALA A 135 0.07 8.12 13.34
C ALA A 135 -0.95 9.27 13.13
N LEU A 136 -1.21 9.64 11.88
CA LEU A 136 -2.20 10.66 11.54
C LEU A 136 -3.62 10.25 11.94
N ALA A 137 -3.97 8.97 11.77
CA ALA A 137 -5.28 8.45 12.20
C ALA A 137 -5.47 8.52 13.73
N PHE A 138 -4.41 8.38 14.50
CA PHE A 138 -4.46 8.57 15.95
C PHE A 138 -4.61 10.04 16.35
N ARG A 139 -3.89 10.93 15.64
CA ARG A 139 -3.90 12.36 15.96
C ARG A 139 -5.18 13.08 15.52
N LEU A 140 -5.76 12.66 14.40
CA LEU A 140 -6.86 13.35 13.71
C LEU A 140 -8.02 12.37 13.52
N ASN A 141 -9.09 12.54 14.34
CA ASN A 141 -10.21 11.61 14.35
C ASN A 141 -11.04 11.56 13.05
N ASP A 142 -11.05 12.67 12.27
CA ASP A 142 -11.89 12.84 11.06
C ASP A 142 -11.08 13.30 9.87
N LEU A 143 -10.14 12.45 9.41
CA LEU A 143 -9.40 12.76 8.20
C LEU A 143 -10.24 12.53 6.94
N PRO A 144 -10.26 13.47 5.98
CA PRO A 144 -10.90 13.25 4.69
C PRO A 144 -10.24 12.10 3.96
N VAL A 145 -11.04 11.21 3.38
CA VAL A 145 -10.58 10.03 2.64
C VAL A 145 -10.71 10.30 1.14
N ASP A 146 -9.68 9.93 0.37
CA ASP A 146 -9.76 9.98 -1.09
C ASP A 146 -10.73 8.91 -1.60
N ASN A 147 -11.94 9.34 -1.98
CA ASN A 147 -12.98 8.50 -2.58
C ASN A 147 -12.92 8.48 -4.11
N HIS A 148 -11.79 8.89 -4.72
CA HIS A 148 -11.67 8.93 -6.17
C HIS A 148 -11.88 7.53 -6.78
N PRO A 149 -12.71 7.38 -7.83
CA PRO A 149 -13.01 6.06 -8.44
C PRO A 149 -11.80 5.30 -8.97
N LEU A 150 -10.68 5.99 -9.21
CA LEU A 150 -9.40 5.43 -9.67
C LEU A 150 -8.43 5.16 -8.50
N SER A 151 -8.81 5.42 -7.25
CA SER A 151 -7.98 5.05 -6.11
C SER A 151 -7.92 3.52 -6.00
N ASP A 152 -6.76 3.00 -5.64
CA ASP A 152 -6.53 1.55 -5.48
C ASP A 152 -7.22 0.96 -4.24
N GLY A 153 -8.18 1.68 -3.65
CA GLY A 153 -8.88 1.30 -2.41
C GLY A 153 -8.01 1.39 -1.17
N SER A 154 -6.80 1.93 -1.26
CA SER A 154 -5.99 2.21 -0.08
C SER A 154 -6.53 3.44 0.64
N LEU A 155 -6.78 3.30 1.96
CA LEU A 155 -7.13 4.44 2.80
C LEU A 155 -5.95 5.43 2.81
N ARG A 156 -6.16 6.62 2.26
CA ARG A 156 -5.17 7.71 2.22
C ARG A 156 -5.72 8.95 2.90
N PRO A 157 -6.04 8.88 4.19
CA PRO A 157 -6.71 9.97 4.86
C PRO A 157 -5.84 11.23 4.84
N GLY A 158 -6.38 12.29 4.22
CA GLY A 158 -5.75 13.61 4.15
C GLY A 158 -4.50 13.74 3.31
N LEU A 159 -3.96 12.65 2.75
CA LEU A 159 -2.68 12.64 2.02
C LEU A 159 -2.88 12.75 0.50
N VAL A 160 -2.31 13.77 -0.10
CA VAL A 160 -2.35 14.06 -1.53
C VAL A 160 -1.03 13.75 -2.25
N HIS A 161 0.03 13.46 -1.49
CA HIS A 161 1.33 13.07 -2.01
C HIS A 161 2.09 12.16 -1.04
N ARG A 162 3.25 11.68 -1.47
CA ARG A 162 4.13 10.85 -0.66
C ARG A 162 5.58 11.12 -0.98
N ILE A 163 6.46 10.81 -0.03
CA ILE A 163 7.89 10.64 -0.24
C ILE A 163 8.28 9.22 0.15
N ASP A 164 9.43 8.75 -0.31
CA ASP A 164 9.86 7.38 -0.07
C ASP A 164 10.22 7.12 1.39
N LYS A 165 10.32 5.83 1.76
CA LYS A 165 10.60 5.38 3.13
C LYS A 165 11.82 6.09 3.71
N ASP A 166 12.94 6.07 2.99
CA ASP A 166 14.22 6.56 3.46
C ASP A 166 14.46 8.05 3.15
N THR A 167 13.51 8.71 2.50
CA THR A 167 13.50 10.16 2.31
C THR A 167 12.87 10.83 3.53
N SER A 168 13.60 11.74 4.16
CA SER A 168 13.06 12.66 5.16
C SER A 168 12.53 13.93 4.52
N GLY A 169 11.65 14.66 5.19
CA GLY A 169 11.18 15.96 4.73
C GLY A 169 9.70 16.21 4.94
N LEU A 170 9.24 17.32 4.38
CA LEU A 170 7.91 17.84 4.64
C LEU A 170 6.84 17.15 3.79
N LEU A 171 5.73 16.80 4.45
CA LEU A 171 4.48 16.40 3.79
C LEU A 171 3.36 17.30 4.27
N VAL A 172 2.51 17.71 3.32
CA VAL A 172 1.25 18.41 3.61
C VAL A 172 0.12 17.38 3.73
N VAL A 173 -0.70 17.54 4.74
CA VAL A 173 -1.84 16.68 5.06
C VAL A 173 -3.08 17.56 5.18
N ALA A 174 -4.12 17.25 4.43
CA ALA A 174 -5.39 17.95 4.52
C ALA A 174 -6.18 17.48 5.74
N LYS A 175 -6.74 18.41 6.48
CA LYS A 175 -7.67 18.15 7.61
C LYS A 175 -9.15 18.28 7.16
N LYS A 176 -9.40 18.97 6.05
CA LYS A 176 -10.75 19.20 5.50
C LYS A 176 -10.80 18.75 4.03
N GLU A 177 -11.97 18.29 3.59
CA GLU A 177 -12.22 17.83 2.22
C GLU A 177 -11.91 18.92 1.17
N SER A 178 -12.28 20.18 1.45
CA SER A 178 -11.98 21.30 0.57
C SER A 178 -10.47 21.53 0.39
N ALA A 179 -9.71 21.41 1.47
CA ALA A 179 -8.25 21.50 1.41
C ALA A 179 -7.65 20.32 0.64
N MET A 180 -8.17 19.12 0.83
CA MET A 180 -7.73 17.92 0.13
C MET A 180 -7.92 18.07 -1.38
N SER A 181 -9.10 18.48 -1.82
CA SER A 181 -9.41 18.70 -3.24
C SER A 181 -8.52 19.77 -3.87
N HIS A 182 -8.29 20.87 -3.15
CA HIS A 182 -7.46 21.97 -3.61
C HIS A 182 -5.98 21.55 -3.72
N LEU A 183 -5.45 20.89 -2.71
CA LEU A 183 -4.08 20.38 -2.73
C LEU A 183 -3.88 19.29 -3.80
N ALA A 184 -4.81 18.34 -3.92
CA ALA A 184 -4.76 17.29 -4.94
C ALA A 184 -4.68 17.90 -6.35
N ARG A 185 -5.45 18.94 -6.62
CA ARG A 185 -5.39 19.66 -7.90
C ARG A 185 -4.01 20.29 -8.15
N GLN A 186 -3.41 20.94 -7.15
CA GLN A 186 -2.07 21.53 -7.28
C GLN A 186 -0.99 20.47 -7.58
N PHE A 187 -1.10 19.28 -6.96
CA PHE A 187 -0.20 18.17 -7.27
C PHE A 187 -0.42 17.62 -8.67
N PHE A 188 -1.67 17.52 -9.11
CA PHE A 188 -2.05 17.06 -10.45
C PHE A 188 -1.57 18.03 -11.53
N ASP A 189 -1.79 19.34 -11.35
CA ASP A 189 -1.39 20.41 -12.27
C ASP A 189 0.12 20.71 -12.20
N HIS A 190 0.87 20.02 -11.33
CA HIS A 190 2.29 20.27 -11.07
C HIS A 190 2.63 21.71 -10.71
N SER A 191 1.71 22.46 -10.12
CA SER A 191 1.91 23.85 -9.71
C SER A 191 2.70 23.99 -8.40
N ILE A 192 2.81 22.91 -7.61
CA ILE A 192 3.60 22.88 -6.37
C ILE A 192 5.08 22.74 -6.72
N GLN A 193 5.89 23.68 -6.23
CA GLN A 193 7.33 23.59 -6.31
C GLN A 193 7.87 22.65 -5.23
N ARG A 194 8.57 21.60 -5.64
CA ARG A 194 9.18 20.61 -4.74
C ARG A 194 10.68 20.68 -4.87
N THR A 195 11.36 20.94 -3.74
CA THR A 195 12.81 20.98 -3.68
C THR A 195 13.31 19.89 -2.75
N TYR A 196 14.32 19.15 -3.22
CA TYR A 196 14.99 18.09 -2.47
C TYR A 196 16.49 18.38 -2.41
N GLN A 197 17.12 17.93 -1.34
CA GLN A 197 18.58 17.84 -1.27
C GLN A 197 18.98 16.37 -1.30
N ALA A 198 20.02 16.05 -2.05
CA ALA A 198 20.52 14.69 -2.17
C ALA A 198 22.04 14.68 -2.22
N LEU A 199 22.64 13.73 -1.49
CA LEU A 199 24.04 13.37 -1.65
C LEU A 199 24.13 12.34 -2.78
N VAL A 200 24.98 12.59 -3.76
CA VAL A 200 25.14 11.72 -4.93
C VAL A 200 26.59 11.32 -5.12
N TRP A 201 26.82 10.18 -5.74
CA TRP A 201 28.16 9.74 -6.14
C TRP A 201 28.66 10.51 -7.35
N GLY A 202 29.95 10.88 -7.32
CA GLY A 202 30.60 11.63 -8.40
C GLY A 202 30.34 13.13 -8.33
N CYS A 203 30.80 13.84 -9.35
CA CYS A 203 30.72 15.29 -9.42
C CYS A 203 29.94 15.68 -10.68
N PRO A 204 28.61 15.81 -10.62
CA PRO A 204 27.83 16.27 -11.76
C PRO A 204 28.17 17.73 -12.13
N GLU A 205 27.80 18.16 -13.32
CA GLU A 205 27.85 19.58 -13.74
C GLU A 205 27.19 20.48 -12.69
N SER A 206 27.51 21.78 -12.70
CA SER A 206 26.97 22.74 -11.72
C SER A 206 25.43 22.82 -11.72
N SER A 207 24.80 22.56 -12.85
CA SER A 207 23.34 22.46 -12.98
C SER A 207 22.99 21.63 -14.22
N GLY A 208 21.80 21.07 -14.24
CA GLY A 208 21.34 20.30 -15.38
C GLY A 208 19.89 19.84 -15.25
N THR A 209 19.48 19.04 -16.25
CA THR A 209 18.14 18.47 -16.31
C THR A 209 18.22 17.00 -16.72
N PHE A 210 17.68 16.12 -15.91
CA PHE A 210 17.43 14.74 -16.27
C PHE A 210 16.02 14.57 -16.84
N ARG A 211 15.92 13.90 -17.96
CA ARG A 211 14.66 13.52 -18.59
C ARG A 211 14.67 12.01 -18.82
N ALA A 212 13.66 11.33 -18.31
CA ALA A 212 13.49 9.89 -18.49
C ALA A 212 12.02 9.54 -18.34
N SER A 213 11.61 8.37 -18.79
CA SER A 213 10.38 7.76 -18.29
C SER A 213 10.71 6.76 -17.19
N ILE A 214 9.81 6.63 -16.23
CA ILE A 214 9.98 5.75 -15.08
C ILE A 214 8.85 4.73 -15.08
N ASP A 215 9.23 3.45 -15.03
CA ASP A 215 8.30 2.33 -14.93
C ASP A 215 8.84 1.27 -13.96
N ARG A 216 8.03 0.25 -13.69
CA ARG A 216 8.48 -0.89 -12.90
C ARG A 216 9.51 -1.69 -13.68
N ASP A 217 10.60 -2.12 -12.99
CA ASP A 217 11.58 -3.00 -13.62
C ASP A 217 10.92 -4.36 -13.95
N PRO A 218 10.96 -4.81 -15.21
CA PRO A 218 10.41 -6.11 -15.58
C PRO A 218 11.09 -7.30 -14.88
N ALA A 219 12.37 -7.16 -14.52
CA ALA A 219 13.14 -8.20 -13.84
C ALA A 219 12.88 -8.22 -12.33
N ASP A 220 12.59 -7.05 -11.71
CA ASP A 220 12.29 -6.93 -10.31
C ASP A 220 11.15 -5.90 -10.11
N ARG A 221 9.92 -6.38 -10.01
CA ARG A 221 8.73 -5.53 -9.87
C ARG A 221 8.68 -4.71 -8.58
N GLN A 222 9.58 -4.94 -7.63
CA GLN A 222 9.70 -4.09 -6.44
C GLN A 222 10.50 -2.82 -6.72
N ARG A 223 11.28 -2.78 -7.81
CA ARG A 223 12.09 -1.65 -8.22
C ARG A 223 11.44 -0.81 -9.32
N MET A 224 11.79 0.46 -9.33
CA MET A 224 11.51 1.36 -10.44
C MET A 224 12.76 1.48 -11.30
N LYS A 225 12.57 1.59 -12.62
CA LYS A 225 13.64 1.73 -13.61
C LYS A 225 13.39 2.94 -14.49
N GLY A 226 14.44 3.71 -14.71
CA GLY A 226 14.44 4.83 -15.67
C GLY A 226 14.76 4.35 -17.08
N TYR A 227 14.02 4.84 -18.06
CA TYR A 227 14.23 4.58 -19.48
C TYR A 227 14.51 5.89 -20.20
N ALA A 228 15.70 6.03 -20.73
CA ALA A 228 16.13 7.25 -21.43
C ALA A 228 15.41 7.47 -22.78
N ASP A 229 14.87 6.40 -23.36
CA ASP A 229 14.25 6.37 -24.68
C ASP A 229 12.72 6.57 -24.68
N ASN A 230 12.14 6.84 -23.52
CA ASN A 230 10.68 7.06 -23.33
C ASN A 230 9.78 5.92 -23.86
N ARG A 231 10.30 4.68 -24.00
CA ARG A 231 9.54 3.52 -24.53
C ARG A 231 8.48 2.98 -23.57
N SER A 232 8.63 3.23 -22.28
CA SER A 232 7.74 2.69 -21.24
C SER A 232 7.66 3.65 -20.05
N GLY A 233 6.51 3.66 -19.37
CA GLY A 233 6.33 4.37 -18.12
C GLY A 233 5.88 5.82 -18.23
N LYS A 234 5.97 6.53 -17.11
CA LYS A 234 5.55 7.93 -16.98
C LYS A 234 6.75 8.85 -17.16
N ALA A 235 6.59 9.89 -18.00
CA ALA A 235 7.62 10.92 -18.19
C ALA A 235 7.97 11.59 -16.85
N ALA A 236 9.26 11.70 -16.58
CA ALA A 236 9.82 12.36 -15.40
C ALA A 236 10.90 13.36 -15.81
N VAL A 237 10.86 14.54 -15.21
CA VAL A 237 11.83 15.60 -15.42
C VAL A 237 12.31 16.06 -14.06
N THR A 238 13.64 16.09 -13.89
CA THR A 238 14.28 16.58 -12.66
C THR A 238 15.32 17.61 -13.03
N HIS A 239 15.15 18.83 -12.56
CA HIS A 239 16.16 19.88 -12.63
C HIS A 239 17.02 19.83 -11.38
N TYR A 240 18.32 19.98 -11.53
CA TYR A 240 19.22 19.98 -10.39
C TYR A 240 20.20 21.15 -10.46
N ARG A 241 20.67 21.54 -9.30
CA ARG A 241 21.79 22.46 -9.10
C ARG A 241 22.70 21.88 -8.02
N ARG A 242 24.00 21.68 -8.33
CA ARG A 242 24.99 21.29 -7.35
C ARG A 242 25.20 22.41 -6.35
N ILE A 243 25.09 22.12 -5.06
CA ILE A 243 25.28 23.07 -3.97
C ILE A 243 26.75 23.05 -3.53
N GLU A 244 27.30 21.84 -3.40
CA GLU A 244 28.65 21.62 -2.83
C GLU A 244 29.29 20.39 -3.48
N SER A 245 30.61 20.35 -3.47
CA SER A 245 31.42 19.16 -3.79
C SER A 245 32.22 18.81 -2.53
N LEU A 246 32.09 17.56 -2.10
CA LEU A 246 32.77 17.00 -0.93
C LEU A 246 34.07 16.31 -1.37
#